data_286d078b8c251ce8fe768bf5ac9a5d4a
#
_entry.id   286d078b8c251ce8fe768bf5ac9a5d4a
#
_cell.length_a   1.000
_cell.length_b   1.000
_cell.length_c   1.000
_cell.angle_alpha   90.00
_cell.angle_beta   90.00
_cell.angle_gamma   90.00
#
_symmetry.space_group_name_H-M   'P 1'
#
loop_
_entity.id
_entity.type
_entity.pdbx_description
1 polymer ?
#
loop_
_entity_poly.entity_id
_entity_poly.type
_entity_poly.pdbx_seq_one_letter_code
_entity_poly.pdbx_strand_id
1 'polypeptide(L)'
;TFTQISAQEPPNPCGPASILSEALANNVAEDSRCFELRFYTAEPAVNGKGGIDDLHQRFREKQITLLEQHGADMIAHWQRLDNPNTVVWLLAFRDREHRDEVFATFRADPEWLALREKYSVPVNRELFFMSATDYSGIK
;
A
#
# COMPACT_ATOMS: atom_id res chain seq x y z
N THR A 1 19.80 -35.54 4.24
CA THR A 1 19.49 -34.15 4.67
C THR A 1 18.87 -33.39 3.52
N PHE A 2 17.57 -33.23 3.59
CA PHE A 2 16.86 -32.43 2.60
C PHE A 2 17.07 -30.97 2.94
N THR A 3 17.80 -30.28 2.10
CA THR A 3 17.73 -28.82 2.08
C THR A 3 16.36 -28.47 1.50
N GLN A 4 15.43 -28.13 2.33
CA GLN A 4 14.23 -27.51 1.85
C GLN A 4 14.61 -26.15 1.24
N ILE A 5 14.65 -26.12 -0.07
CA ILE A 5 14.53 -24.84 -0.75
C ILE A 5 13.07 -24.44 -0.52
N SER A 6 12.84 -23.51 0.40
CA SER A 6 11.53 -22.89 0.51
C SER A 6 11.30 -22.17 -0.82
N ALA A 7 10.52 -22.79 -1.70
CA ALA A 7 9.95 -22.07 -2.80
C ALA A 7 9.22 -20.87 -2.22
N GLN A 8 9.61 -19.65 -2.60
CA GLN A 8 8.81 -18.47 -2.28
C GLN A 8 7.40 -18.76 -2.75
N GLU A 9 6.45 -18.75 -1.82
CA GLU A 9 5.06 -18.81 -2.21
C GLU A 9 4.77 -17.64 -3.15
N PRO A 10 4.06 -17.90 -4.27
CA PRO A 10 3.63 -16.79 -5.11
C PRO A 10 2.84 -15.80 -4.26
N PRO A 11 2.99 -14.48 -4.51
CA PRO A 11 2.21 -13.49 -3.79
C PRO A 11 0.72 -13.81 -3.92
N ASN A 12 -0.02 -13.61 -2.82
CA ASN A 12 -1.47 -13.84 -2.82
C ASN A 12 -2.10 -13.04 -3.97
N PRO A 13 -2.94 -13.68 -4.78
CA PRO A 13 -3.66 -12.98 -5.83
C PRO A 13 -4.56 -11.90 -5.21
N CYS A 14 -4.76 -10.83 -5.94
CA CYS A 14 -5.64 -9.75 -5.55
C CYS A 14 -6.17 -9.08 -6.82
N GLY A 15 -7.47 -8.92 -6.92
CA GLY A 15 -8.11 -8.36 -8.10
C GLY A 15 -9.47 -9.00 -8.38
N PRO A 16 -9.84 -9.13 -9.65
CA PRO A 16 -11.14 -9.70 -10.05
C PRO A 16 -11.36 -11.12 -9.52
N ALA A 17 -12.61 -11.49 -9.32
CA ALA A 17 -12.96 -12.84 -8.88
C ALA A 17 -12.36 -13.93 -9.76
N SER A 18 -12.27 -13.69 -11.07
CA SER A 18 -11.77 -14.67 -12.05
C SER A 18 -10.32 -15.12 -11.85
N ILE A 19 -9.50 -14.32 -11.17
CA ILE A 19 -8.10 -14.66 -10.90
C ILE A 19 -7.87 -15.25 -9.52
N LEU A 20 -8.93 -15.34 -8.71
CA LEU A 20 -8.86 -15.88 -7.35
C LEU A 20 -9.20 -17.36 -7.35
N SER A 21 -8.76 -18.07 -6.30
CA SER A 21 -9.22 -19.44 -6.07
C SER A 21 -10.72 -19.45 -5.81
N GLU A 22 -11.37 -20.59 -6.07
CA GLU A 22 -12.81 -20.74 -5.86
C GLU A 22 -13.24 -20.32 -4.44
N ALA A 23 -12.44 -20.70 -3.44
CA ALA A 23 -12.73 -20.34 -2.05
C ALA A 23 -12.65 -18.83 -1.78
N LEU A 24 -11.72 -18.13 -2.42
CA LEU A 24 -11.54 -16.69 -2.25
C LEU A 24 -12.46 -15.87 -3.15
N ALA A 25 -12.86 -16.41 -4.29
CA ALA A 25 -13.69 -15.70 -5.27
C ALA A 25 -15.14 -15.49 -4.81
N ASN A 26 -15.58 -16.27 -3.83
CA ASN A 26 -16.96 -16.18 -3.33
C ASN A 26 -17.25 -14.78 -2.78
N ASN A 27 -18.33 -14.16 -3.23
CA ASN A 27 -18.75 -12.80 -2.87
C ASN A 27 -17.81 -11.68 -3.38
N VAL A 28 -16.87 -11.98 -4.25
CA VAL A 28 -15.96 -10.99 -4.84
C VAL A 28 -16.48 -10.55 -6.21
N ALA A 29 -16.39 -9.25 -6.49
CA ALA A 29 -16.80 -8.67 -7.76
C ALA A 29 -15.89 -9.14 -8.92
N GLU A 30 -16.49 -9.40 -10.08
CA GLU A 30 -15.74 -9.77 -11.29
C GLU A 30 -14.93 -8.59 -11.86
N ASP A 31 -15.31 -7.37 -11.52
CA ASP A 31 -14.65 -6.13 -11.93
C ASP A 31 -13.81 -5.51 -10.81
N SER A 32 -13.54 -6.24 -9.72
CA SER A 32 -12.74 -5.71 -8.62
C SER A 32 -11.30 -5.41 -9.05
N ARG A 33 -10.81 -4.25 -8.62
CA ARG A 33 -9.38 -3.99 -8.58
C ARG A 33 -8.75 -4.71 -7.38
N CYS A 34 -7.42 -4.71 -7.33
CA CYS A 34 -6.64 -5.11 -6.16
C CYS A 34 -6.49 -3.90 -5.25
N PHE A 35 -6.95 -4.00 -4.01
CA PHE A 35 -6.82 -2.94 -3.02
C PHE A 35 -5.76 -3.30 -1.99
N GLU A 36 -4.97 -2.31 -1.63
CA GLU A 36 -3.99 -2.43 -0.56
C GLU A 36 -4.28 -1.39 0.50
N LEU A 37 -4.64 -1.84 1.70
CA LEU A 37 -4.86 -0.99 2.86
C LEU A 37 -3.60 -0.97 3.70
N ARG A 38 -3.08 0.22 4.01
CA ARG A 38 -1.86 0.41 4.77
C ARG A 38 -2.11 1.22 6.03
N PHE A 39 -1.58 0.72 7.15
CA PHE A 39 -1.53 1.42 8.43
C PHE A 39 -0.08 1.81 8.69
N TYR A 40 0.19 3.09 8.71
CA TYR A 40 1.52 3.63 9.00
C TYR A 40 1.50 4.33 10.34
N THR A 41 2.14 3.73 11.33
CA THR A 41 2.30 4.36 12.65
C THR A 41 3.70 4.95 12.74
N ALA A 42 3.78 6.28 12.78
CA ALA A 42 5.04 6.99 12.87
C ALA A 42 5.61 6.91 14.29
N GLU A 43 6.93 6.67 14.38
CA GLU A 43 7.62 6.84 15.65
C GLU A 43 7.66 8.32 16.02
N PRO A 44 7.75 8.66 17.30
CA PRO A 44 7.80 10.06 17.75
C PRO A 44 8.93 10.84 17.10
N ALA A 45 8.68 12.12 16.83
CA ALA A 45 9.70 13.02 16.32
C ALA A 45 10.87 13.12 17.31
N VAL A 46 12.08 13.25 16.76
CA VAL A 46 13.32 13.46 17.55
C VAL A 46 13.93 14.78 17.09
N ASN A 47 14.11 15.70 18.05
CA ASN A 47 14.64 17.03 17.76
C ASN A 47 13.88 17.79 16.66
N GLY A 48 12.56 17.64 16.65
CA GLY A 48 11.68 18.30 15.68
C GLY A 48 11.70 17.66 14.28
N LYS A 49 12.31 16.49 14.11
CA LYS A 49 12.39 15.77 12.83
C LYS A 49 11.74 14.40 12.95
N GLY A 50 11.10 13.97 11.87
CA GLY A 50 10.35 12.73 11.85
C GLY A 50 8.95 12.91 12.46
N GLY A 51 8.35 11.84 12.90
CA GLY A 51 7.03 11.86 13.49
C GLY A 51 5.89 12.01 12.49
N ILE A 52 4.68 12.09 13.03
CA ILE A 52 3.45 12.09 12.21
C ILE A 52 3.34 13.31 11.28
N ASP A 53 3.80 14.48 11.73
CA ASP A 53 3.68 15.69 10.91
C ASP A 53 4.58 15.63 9.68
N ASP A 54 5.80 15.12 9.82
CA ASP A 54 6.69 14.90 8.69
C ASP A 54 6.15 13.82 7.75
N LEU A 55 5.49 12.79 8.29
CA LEU A 55 4.83 11.78 7.47
C LEU A 55 3.73 12.39 6.60
N HIS A 56 2.89 13.25 7.19
CA HIS A 56 1.86 13.96 6.44
C HIS A 56 2.47 14.87 5.36
N GLN A 57 3.54 15.58 5.68
CA GLN A 57 4.22 16.45 4.72
C GLN A 57 4.83 15.65 3.56
N ARG A 58 5.40 14.49 3.84
CA ARG A 58 5.93 13.60 2.80
C ARG A 58 4.84 13.17 1.83
N PHE A 59 3.66 12.79 2.33
CA PHE A 59 2.52 12.48 1.48
C PHE A 59 2.07 13.67 0.63
N ARG A 60 1.91 14.84 1.27
CA ARG A 60 1.43 16.06 0.59
C ARG A 60 2.39 16.55 -0.46
N GLU A 61 3.69 16.58 -0.16
CA GLU A 61 4.66 17.20 -1.03
C GLU A 61 4.76 16.45 -2.37
N LYS A 62 4.94 15.13 -2.33
CA LYS A 62 5.16 14.40 -3.58
C LYS A 62 4.83 12.91 -3.57
N GLN A 63 4.71 12.26 -2.42
CA GLN A 63 4.57 10.80 -2.39
C GLN A 63 3.32 10.32 -3.13
N ILE A 64 2.18 10.98 -2.94
CA ILE A 64 0.94 10.63 -3.64
C ILE A 64 1.12 10.77 -5.15
N THR A 65 1.62 11.93 -5.59
CA THR A 65 1.85 12.21 -7.01
C THR A 65 2.81 11.21 -7.65
N LEU A 66 3.89 10.86 -6.96
CA LEU A 66 4.86 9.89 -7.47
C LEU A 66 4.24 8.50 -7.62
N LEU A 67 3.48 8.04 -6.63
CA LEU A 67 2.79 6.75 -6.73
C LEU A 67 1.80 6.72 -7.89
N GLU A 68 1.05 7.80 -8.10
CA GLU A 68 0.15 7.93 -9.25
C GLU A 68 0.91 7.89 -10.58
N GLN A 69 2.04 8.57 -10.67
CA GLN A 69 2.90 8.54 -11.85
C GLN A 69 3.41 7.14 -12.17
N HIS A 70 3.65 6.32 -11.14
CA HIS A 70 4.07 4.92 -11.32
C HIS A 70 2.90 3.97 -11.56
N GLY A 71 1.67 4.44 -11.51
CA GLY A 71 0.50 3.68 -11.91
C GLY A 71 -0.44 3.24 -10.80
N ALA A 72 -0.24 3.69 -9.55
CA ALA A 72 -1.17 3.42 -8.47
C ALA A 72 -2.40 4.33 -8.55
N ASP A 73 -3.56 3.78 -8.20
CA ASP A 73 -4.74 4.59 -7.92
C ASP A 73 -4.76 4.92 -6.42
N MET A 74 -4.66 6.20 -6.10
CA MET A 74 -4.68 6.67 -4.72
C MET A 74 -6.13 6.94 -4.32
N ILE A 75 -6.72 6.03 -3.55
CA ILE A 75 -8.15 6.08 -3.22
C ILE A 75 -8.41 7.04 -2.06
N ALA A 76 -7.71 6.89 -0.95
CA ALA A 76 -7.95 7.70 0.23
C ALA A 76 -6.79 7.67 1.22
N HIS A 77 -6.69 8.72 2.03
CA HIS A 77 -5.79 8.82 3.16
C HIS A 77 -6.57 9.34 4.36
N TRP A 78 -6.41 8.69 5.51
CA TRP A 78 -7.13 9.06 6.73
C TRP A 78 -6.17 9.17 7.90
N GLN A 79 -6.42 10.15 8.77
CA GLN A 79 -5.80 10.23 10.07
C GLN A 79 -6.62 9.41 11.08
N ARG A 80 -6.02 8.44 11.74
CA ARG A 80 -6.69 7.76 12.85
C ARG A 80 -6.87 8.72 14.02
N LEU A 81 -8.05 8.71 14.62
CA LEU A 81 -8.35 9.61 15.74
C LEU A 81 -8.09 8.96 17.09
N ASP A 82 -8.12 7.64 17.16
CA ASP A 82 -7.78 6.87 18.38
C ASP A 82 -6.29 6.60 18.51
N ASN A 83 -5.51 6.89 17.48
CA ASN A 83 -4.05 6.83 17.49
C ASN A 83 -3.51 7.96 16.59
N PRO A 84 -3.14 9.12 17.17
CA PRO A 84 -2.77 10.30 16.40
C PRO A 84 -1.47 10.14 15.61
N ASN A 85 -0.71 9.08 15.84
CA ASN A 85 0.52 8.80 15.11
C ASN A 85 0.31 7.86 13.91
N THR A 86 -0.94 7.51 13.58
CA THR A 86 -1.25 6.55 12.52
C THR A 86 -2.01 7.18 11.37
N VAL A 87 -1.47 7.04 10.18
CA VAL A 87 -2.16 7.31 8.91
C VAL A 87 -2.62 6.00 8.31
N VAL A 88 -3.86 5.95 7.86
CA VAL A 88 -4.42 4.81 7.13
C VAL A 88 -4.65 5.25 5.70
N TRP A 89 -4.17 4.49 4.73
CA TRP A 89 -4.30 4.86 3.33
C TRP A 89 -4.60 3.65 2.46
N LEU A 90 -5.35 3.91 1.40
CA LEU A 90 -5.89 2.90 0.52
C LEU A 90 -5.46 3.18 -0.91
N LEU A 91 -4.83 2.18 -1.53
CA LEU A 91 -4.41 2.20 -2.91
C LEU A 91 -5.16 1.12 -3.68
N ALA A 92 -5.26 1.30 -4.98
CA ALA A 92 -5.79 0.28 -5.87
C ALA A 92 -4.88 0.09 -7.09
N PHE A 93 -4.88 -1.13 -7.60
CA PHE A 93 -4.14 -1.58 -8.77
C PHE A 93 -5.04 -2.51 -9.58
N ARG A 94 -4.69 -2.79 -10.85
CA ARG A 94 -5.46 -3.75 -11.64
C ARG A 94 -5.52 -5.12 -10.98
N ASP A 95 -4.35 -5.59 -10.52
CA ASP A 95 -4.16 -6.89 -9.87
C ASP A 95 -2.87 -6.87 -9.05
N ARG A 96 -2.51 -7.98 -8.45
CA ARG A 96 -1.31 -8.09 -7.62
C ARG A 96 -0.02 -7.89 -8.42
N GLU A 97 0.03 -8.40 -9.64
CA GLU A 97 1.21 -8.26 -10.49
C GLU A 97 1.48 -6.78 -10.82
N HIS A 98 0.45 -6.05 -11.19
CA HIS A 98 0.53 -4.61 -11.42
C HIS A 98 1.00 -3.86 -10.18
N ARG A 99 0.46 -4.23 -9.02
CA ARG A 99 0.92 -3.65 -7.73
C ARG A 99 2.41 -3.82 -7.52
N ASP A 100 2.93 -5.02 -7.77
CA ASP A 100 4.35 -5.32 -7.55
C ASP A 100 5.24 -4.55 -8.52
N GLU A 101 4.81 -4.38 -9.78
CA GLU A 101 5.50 -3.55 -10.78
C GLU A 101 5.54 -2.08 -10.36
N VAL A 102 4.42 -1.53 -9.92
CA VAL A 102 4.33 -0.13 -9.48
C VAL A 102 5.30 0.14 -8.32
N PHE A 103 5.29 -0.71 -7.30
CA PHE A 103 6.18 -0.53 -6.17
C PHE A 103 7.65 -0.75 -6.52
N ALA A 104 7.96 -1.66 -7.42
CA ALA A 104 9.34 -1.89 -7.86
C ALA A 104 9.91 -0.62 -8.51
N THR A 105 9.17 0.00 -9.42
CA THR A 105 9.61 1.23 -10.08
C THR A 105 9.59 2.44 -9.13
N PHE A 106 8.58 2.54 -8.27
CA PHE A 106 8.50 3.62 -7.29
C PHE A 106 9.67 3.60 -6.31
N ARG A 107 10.03 2.44 -5.77
CA ARG A 107 11.14 2.31 -4.82
C ARG A 107 12.49 2.68 -5.42
N ALA A 108 12.65 2.56 -6.71
CA ALA A 108 13.86 2.92 -7.43
C ALA A 108 13.88 4.37 -7.94
N ASP A 109 12.76 5.09 -7.79
CA ASP A 109 12.64 6.46 -8.28
C ASP A 109 13.53 7.41 -7.48
N PRO A 110 14.49 8.13 -8.13
CA PRO A 110 15.33 9.09 -7.42
C PRO A 110 14.57 10.19 -6.69
N GLU A 111 13.44 10.62 -7.20
CA GLU A 111 12.60 11.63 -6.54
C GLU A 111 11.99 11.11 -5.24
N TRP A 112 11.58 9.83 -5.23
CA TRP A 112 11.12 9.19 -4.00
C TRP A 112 12.26 9.05 -2.98
N LEU A 113 13.42 8.61 -3.42
CA LEU A 113 14.58 8.45 -2.52
C LEU A 113 14.98 9.78 -1.88
N ALA A 114 14.98 10.87 -2.65
CA ALA A 114 15.26 12.21 -2.12
C ALA A 114 14.17 12.69 -1.15
N LEU A 115 12.91 12.45 -1.45
CA LEU A 115 11.79 12.82 -0.58
C LEU A 115 11.83 12.04 0.74
N ARG A 116 12.10 10.75 0.67
CA ARG A 116 12.25 9.89 1.86
C ARG A 116 13.38 10.34 2.76
N GLU A 117 14.48 10.82 2.18
CA GLU A 117 15.60 11.37 2.95
C GLU A 117 15.24 12.72 3.57
N LYS A 118 14.55 13.58 2.83
CA LYS A 118 14.08 14.88 3.32
C LYS A 118 13.15 14.75 4.51
N TYR A 119 12.20 13.84 4.46
CA TYR A 119 11.26 13.52 5.53
C TYR A 119 11.48 12.08 5.98
N SER A 120 12.56 11.87 6.72
CA SER A 120 12.89 10.54 7.24
C SER A 120 12.01 10.23 8.43
N VAL A 121 11.04 9.36 8.24
CA VAL A 121 10.08 8.98 9.26
C VAL A 121 10.10 7.46 9.43
N PRO A 122 10.67 6.95 10.52
CA PRO A 122 10.49 5.55 10.87
C PRO A 122 9.02 5.24 11.11
N VAL A 123 8.49 4.22 10.44
CA VAL A 123 7.10 3.81 10.57
C VAL A 123 6.99 2.31 10.84
N ASN A 124 6.04 1.95 11.69
CA ASN A 124 5.57 0.58 11.80
C ASN A 124 4.43 0.41 10.79
N ARG A 125 4.56 -0.60 9.93
CA ARG A 125 3.62 -0.83 8.83
C ARG A 125 2.83 -2.10 9.04
N GLU A 126 1.53 -1.99 8.87
CA GLU A 126 0.66 -3.13 8.62
C GLU A 126 0.00 -2.92 7.27
N LEU A 127 -0.16 -3.98 6.50
CA LEU A 127 -0.82 -3.89 5.21
C LEU A 127 -1.65 -5.14 4.93
N PHE A 128 -2.75 -4.95 4.22
CA PHE A 128 -3.66 -6.01 3.80
C PHE A 128 -4.01 -5.86 2.35
N PHE A 129 -4.12 -6.98 1.65
CA PHE A 129 -4.65 -7.03 0.28
C PHE A 129 -6.11 -7.44 0.32
N MET A 130 -6.92 -6.76 -0.49
CA MET A 130 -8.36 -6.95 -0.50
C MET A 130 -8.89 -6.88 -1.93
N SER A 131 -9.90 -7.68 -2.21
CA SER A 131 -10.74 -7.49 -3.38
C SER A 131 -12.11 -7.01 -2.95
N ALA A 132 -12.75 -6.23 -3.81
CA ALA A 132 -14.08 -5.71 -3.50
C ALA A 132 -15.11 -6.83 -3.54
N THR A 133 -16.07 -6.76 -2.62
CA THR A 133 -17.25 -7.62 -2.69
C THR A 133 -18.15 -7.20 -3.86
N ASP A 134 -19.02 -8.09 -4.29
CA ASP A 134 -19.96 -7.81 -5.37
C ASP A 134 -20.96 -6.68 -5.05
N TYR A 135 -21.16 -6.39 -3.78
CA TYR A 135 -22.02 -5.30 -3.30
C TYR A 135 -21.24 -4.05 -2.85
N SER A 136 -19.92 -4.00 -3.02
CA SER A 136 -19.12 -2.84 -2.63
C SER A 136 -19.42 -1.63 -3.51
N GLY A 137 -19.46 -0.45 -2.90
CA GLY A 137 -19.59 0.82 -3.62
C GLY A 137 -18.30 1.22 -4.34
N ILE A 138 -17.15 0.65 -3.95
CA ILE A 138 -15.85 0.88 -4.56
C ILE A 138 -15.32 -0.47 -5.02
N LYS A 139 -15.04 -0.58 -6.29
CA LYS A 139 -14.52 -1.79 -6.92
C LYS A 139 -13.32 -1.46 -7.80
#